data_5c4d0804e84f52fe7c6b5627c698a5fb
#
_entry.id   5c4d0804e84f52fe7c6b5627c698a5fb
#
_cell.length_a   1.000
_cell.length_b   1.000
_cell.length_c   1.000
_cell.angle_alpha   90.00
_cell.angle_beta   90.00
_cell.angle_gamma   90.00
#
_symmetry.space_group_name_H-M   'P 1'
#
loop_
_entity.id
_entity.type
_entity.pdbx_description
1 polymer ?
#
loop_
_entity_poly.entity_id
_entity_poly.type
_entity_poly.pdbx_seq_one_letter_code
_entity_poly.pdbx_strand_id
1 'polypeptide(L)'
;KKDRKRQEQLAAERRRGRGRIAKRWGLYAAVGLLVVGGGGVLVTKAVTAKVYPPTGMNPHVESYPSCRICPSSIPEEMQRHILEHREPGGPGDRPGILVQYSCTPCPEVVAKLTRIVERYPRGVYLAPYPRMSPRVALTTLGVLEAMEDVDEGRIVAFIQKHL
;
A
#
# COMPACT_ATOMS: atom_id res chain seq x y z
N LYS A 1 53.16 29.12 -48.04
CA LYS A 1 53.21 27.74 -47.47
C LYS A 1 53.04 27.74 -45.94
N LYS A 2 53.62 28.67 -45.24
CA LYS A 2 53.58 28.79 -43.74
C LYS A 2 52.18 29.16 -43.22
N ASP A 3 51.51 30.10 -43.86
CA ASP A 3 50.17 30.55 -43.45
C ASP A 3 49.07 29.51 -43.63
N ARG A 4 49.18 28.71 -44.65
CA ARG A 4 48.22 27.61 -44.86
C ARG A 4 48.29 26.55 -43.78
N LYS A 5 49.50 26.16 -43.36
CA LYS A 5 49.71 25.21 -42.25
C LYS A 5 49.17 25.78 -40.92
N ARG A 6 49.32 27.07 -40.67
CA ARG A 6 48.81 27.75 -39.47
C ARG A 6 47.28 27.76 -39.43
N GLN A 7 46.64 28.02 -40.57
CA GLN A 7 45.19 27.96 -40.69
C GLN A 7 44.62 26.54 -40.49
N GLU A 8 45.31 25.53 -41.02
CA GLU A 8 44.92 24.13 -40.85
C GLU A 8 45.03 23.71 -39.37
N GLN A 9 46.08 24.13 -38.65
CA GLN A 9 46.25 23.89 -37.21
C GLN A 9 45.14 24.55 -36.37
N LEU A 10 44.83 25.81 -36.62
CA LEU A 10 43.74 26.49 -35.92
C LEU A 10 42.35 25.89 -36.17
N ALA A 11 42.10 25.41 -37.39
CA ALA A 11 40.87 24.72 -37.71
C ALA A 11 40.75 23.36 -37.00
N ALA A 12 41.87 22.63 -36.87
CA ALA A 12 41.91 21.37 -36.15
C ALA A 12 41.70 21.55 -34.61
N GLU A 13 42.29 22.59 -34.02
CA GLU A 13 42.07 22.93 -32.62
C GLU A 13 40.59 23.32 -32.32
N ARG A 14 40.00 24.14 -33.19
CA ARG A 14 38.56 24.52 -33.11
C ARG A 14 37.65 23.29 -33.17
N ARG A 15 37.96 22.32 -34.06
CA ARG A 15 37.19 21.05 -34.17
C ARG A 15 37.31 20.21 -32.91
N ARG A 16 38.55 20.10 -32.32
CA ARG A 16 38.79 19.39 -31.05
C ARG A 16 38.05 20.02 -29.86
N GLY A 17 38.03 21.38 -29.82
CA GLY A 17 37.30 22.13 -28.81
C GLY A 17 35.79 21.89 -28.84
N ARG A 18 35.19 21.96 -30.04
CA ARG A 18 33.77 21.72 -30.22
C ARG A 18 33.36 20.29 -29.86
N GLY A 19 34.17 19.29 -30.18
CA GLY A 19 33.92 17.89 -29.81
C GLY A 19 33.91 17.63 -28.31
N ARG A 20 34.74 18.31 -27.56
CA ARG A 20 34.76 18.19 -26.08
C ARG A 20 33.55 18.84 -25.43
N ILE A 21 33.11 19.98 -25.93
CA ILE A 21 31.89 20.64 -25.45
C ILE A 21 30.67 19.81 -25.78
N ALA A 22 30.54 19.32 -26.99
CA ALA A 22 29.41 18.47 -27.39
C ALA A 22 29.31 17.17 -26.55
N LYS A 23 30.43 16.53 -26.21
CA LYS A 23 30.45 15.36 -25.32
C LYS A 23 29.98 15.68 -23.89
N ARG A 24 30.37 16.84 -23.35
CA ARG A 24 29.92 17.28 -22.02
C ARG A 24 28.42 17.55 -21.99
N TRP A 25 27.92 18.25 -22.99
CA TRP A 25 26.47 18.52 -23.10
C TRP A 25 25.65 17.25 -23.32
N GLY A 26 26.17 16.30 -24.12
CA GLY A 26 25.55 14.97 -24.29
C GLY A 26 25.45 14.20 -22.99
N LEU A 27 26.52 14.25 -22.15
CA LEU A 27 26.50 13.61 -20.84
C LEU A 27 25.46 14.23 -19.90
N TYR A 28 25.41 15.58 -19.83
CA TYR A 28 24.41 16.27 -19.01
C TYR A 28 22.99 16.00 -19.45
N ALA A 29 22.74 15.95 -20.77
CA ALA A 29 21.43 15.59 -21.30
C ALA A 29 21.03 14.13 -20.94
N ALA A 30 21.97 13.19 -21.03
CA ALA A 30 21.72 11.80 -20.65
C ALA A 30 21.42 11.65 -19.15
N VAL A 31 22.20 12.33 -18.31
CA VAL A 31 21.96 12.33 -16.84
C VAL A 31 20.62 12.99 -16.52
N GLY A 32 20.30 14.11 -17.15
CA GLY A 32 19.02 14.79 -16.98
C GLY A 32 17.82 13.90 -17.35
N LEU A 33 17.91 13.16 -18.47
CA LEU A 33 16.89 12.21 -18.87
C LEU A 33 16.72 11.04 -17.91
N LEU A 34 17.82 10.53 -17.34
CA LEU A 34 17.79 9.48 -16.32
C LEU A 34 17.14 9.95 -15.03
N VAL A 35 17.44 11.18 -14.58
CA VAL A 35 16.88 11.74 -13.36
C VAL A 35 15.38 12.02 -13.52
N VAL A 36 14.98 12.65 -14.63
CA VAL A 36 13.57 12.97 -14.90
C VAL A 36 12.77 11.70 -15.18
N GLY A 37 13.28 10.80 -16.01
CA GLY A 37 12.61 9.54 -16.34
C GLY A 37 12.54 8.60 -15.14
N GLY A 38 13.65 8.38 -14.45
CA GLY A 38 13.70 7.54 -13.26
C GLY A 38 12.89 8.09 -12.09
N GLY A 39 13.00 9.39 -11.83
CA GLY A 39 12.20 10.07 -10.81
C GLY A 39 10.70 10.01 -11.10
N GLY A 40 10.30 10.24 -12.35
CA GLY A 40 8.90 10.17 -12.77
C GLY A 40 8.29 8.77 -12.56
N VAL A 41 9.02 7.71 -12.90
CA VAL A 41 8.55 6.32 -12.69
C VAL A 41 8.44 5.97 -11.21
N LEU A 42 9.36 6.42 -10.37
CA LEU A 42 9.30 6.19 -8.92
C LEU A 42 8.12 6.91 -8.26
N VAL A 43 7.89 8.17 -8.63
CA VAL A 43 6.77 8.96 -8.12
C VAL A 43 5.42 8.35 -8.54
N THR A 44 5.27 7.96 -9.80
CA THR A 44 4.01 7.34 -10.27
C THR A 44 3.74 6.02 -9.56
N LYS A 45 4.73 5.17 -9.35
CA LYS A 45 4.57 3.92 -8.58
C LYS A 45 4.17 4.17 -7.13
N ALA A 46 4.76 5.17 -6.48
CA ALA A 46 4.42 5.52 -5.10
C ALA A 46 2.98 6.06 -4.97
N VAL A 47 2.52 6.87 -5.94
CA VAL A 47 1.17 7.44 -5.94
C VAL A 47 0.09 6.40 -6.28
N THR A 48 0.43 5.36 -7.07
CA THR A 48 -0.51 4.31 -7.49
C THR A 48 -0.46 3.05 -6.63
N ALA A 49 0.40 3.02 -5.60
CA ALA A 49 0.49 1.88 -4.70
C ALA A 49 -0.85 1.67 -3.96
N LYS A 50 -1.43 0.49 -4.12
CA LYS A 50 -2.65 0.12 -3.38
C LYS A 50 -2.31 -0.08 -1.91
N VAL A 51 -3.14 0.49 -1.04
CA VAL A 51 -3.03 0.36 0.41
C VAL A 51 -4.02 -0.69 0.88
N TYR A 52 -3.55 -1.60 1.72
CA TYR A 52 -4.37 -2.66 2.31
C TYR A 52 -4.19 -2.69 3.83
N PRO A 53 -5.17 -3.22 4.57
CA PRO A 53 -5.00 -3.48 6.00
C PRO A 53 -3.87 -4.49 6.27
N PRO A 54 -3.29 -4.49 7.49
CA PRO A 54 -2.25 -5.44 7.85
C PRO A 54 -2.77 -6.88 7.86
N THR A 55 -1.90 -7.82 7.49
CA THR A 55 -2.14 -9.27 7.59
C THR A 55 -1.12 -9.98 8.47
N GLY A 56 -0.07 -9.26 8.89
CA GLY A 56 0.98 -9.79 9.77
C GLY A 56 0.77 -9.37 11.23
N MET A 57 1.34 -10.12 12.15
CA MET A 57 1.22 -9.91 13.59
C MET A 57 2.22 -8.92 14.19
N ASN A 58 3.32 -8.62 13.52
CA ASN A 58 4.39 -7.79 14.09
C ASN A 58 4.61 -6.48 13.29
N PRO A 59 4.98 -5.39 14.00
CA PRO A 59 4.91 -5.19 15.45
C PRO A 59 3.47 -5.00 15.93
N HIS A 60 3.15 -5.39 17.19
CA HIS A 60 1.82 -5.21 17.80
C HIS A 60 1.92 -4.79 19.26
N VAL A 61 0.79 -4.44 19.85
CA VAL A 61 0.61 -4.18 21.28
C VAL A 61 -0.30 -5.25 21.88
N GLU A 62 -0.04 -5.68 23.12
CA GLU A 62 -0.84 -6.65 23.86
C GLU A 62 -2.17 -6.04 24.33
N SER A 63 -2.98 -5.56 23.37
CA SER A 63 -4.20 -4.83 23.67
C SER A 63 -5.27 -5.07 22.60
N TYR A 64 -6.50 -5.18 23.05
CA TYR A 64 -7.69 -5.28 22.20
C TYR A 64 -8.47 -3.97 22.15
N PRO A 65 -9.22 -3.69 21.06
CA PRO A 65 -10.16 -2.60 21.06
C PRO A 65 -11.30 -2.85 22.06
N SER A 66 -11.84 -1.79 22.62
CA SER A 66 -12.98 -1.84 23.55
C SER A 66 -14.32 -2.21 22.86
N CYS A 67 -14.30 -2.36 21.54
CA CYS A 67 -15.47 -2.63 20.71
C CYS A 67 -15.18 -3.75 19.70
N ARG A 68 -16.15 -4.59 19.44
CA ARG A 68 -16.07 -5.58 18.36
C ARG A 68 -16.59 -5.01 17.04
N ILE A 69 -17.63 -4.20 17.11
CA ILE A 69 -18.10 -3.35 16.01
C ILE A 69 -17.75 -1.92 16.38
N CYS A 70 -16.67 -1.43 15.80
CA CYS A 70 -16.07 -0.16 16.18
C CYS A 70 -16.53 0.98 15.27
N PRO A 71 -16.95 2.11 15.83
CA PRO A 71 -17.34 3.28 15.04
C PRO A 71 -16.13 4.03 14.46
N SER A 72 -14.94 3.80 15.00
CA SER A 72 -13.68 4.39 14.56
C SER A 72 -12.64 3.32 14.18
N SER A 73 -11.62 3.74 13.45
CA SER A 73 -10.51 2.85 13.05
C SER A 73 -9.83 2.25 14.29
N ILE A 74 -9.57 0.95 14.23
CA ILE A 74 -8.72 0.25 15.20
C ILE A 74 -7.27 0.58 14.85
N PRO A 75 -6.41 1.00 15.80
CA PRO A 75 -4.98 1.18 15.58
C PRO A 75 -4.33 -0.07 14.98
N GLU A 76 -3.37 0.10 14.05
CA GLU A 76 -2.78 -1.04 13.32
C GLU A 76 -2.09 -2.03 14.25
N GLU A 77 -1.47 -1.57 15.34
CA GLU A 77 -0.84 -2.43 16.34
C GLU A 77 -1.87 -3.34 17.04
N MET A 78 -3.07 -2.84 17.32
CA MET A 78 -4.17 -3.64 17.88
C MET A 78 -4.77 -4.58 16.83
N GLN A 79 -4.84 -4.15 15.56
CA GLN A 79 -5.27 -5.05 14.47
C GLN A 79 -4.34 -6.24 14.38
N ARG A 80 -3.02 -6.03 14.44
CA ARG A 80 -2.01 -7.09 14.41
C ARG A 80 -2.13 -8.04 15.60
N HIS A 81 -2.47 -7.54 16.78
CA HIS A 81 -2.74 -8.37 17.94
C HIS A 81 -3.99 -9.25 17.76
N ILE A 82 -5.07 -8.70 17.20
CA ILE A 82 -6.27 -9.49 16.84
C ILE A 82 -5.92 -10.60 15.82
N LEU A 83 -5.03 -10.33 14.87
CA LEU A 83 -4.60 -11.32 13.89
C LEU A 83 -3.77 -12.44 14.50
N GLU A 84 -3.10 -12.21 15.62
CA GLU A 84 -2.38 -13.22 16.36
C GLU A 84 -3.30 -13.96 17.33
N HIS A 85 -4.07 -13.21 18.11
CA HIS A 85 -4.94 -13.74 19.16
C HIS A 85 -6.38 -13.27 18.96
N ARG A 86 -7.30 -14.20 18.81
CA ARG A 86 -8.73 -13.92 18.54
C ARG A 86 -9.42 -13.12 19.62
N GLU A 87 -9.14 -13.43 20.89
CA GLU A 87 -9.84 -12.88 22.05
C GLU A 87 -8.96 -12.86 23.31
N PRO A 88 -9.19 -11.92 24.24
CA PRO A 88 -8.53 -11.92 25.54
C PRO A 88 -8.81 -13.20 26.31
N GLY A 89 -7.77 -13.96 26.67
CA GLY A 89 -7.89 -15.16 27.51
C GLY A 89 -8.65 -16.33 26.89
N GLY A 90 -8.88 -16.32 25.57
CA GLY A 90 -9.51 -17.43 24.85
C GLY A 90 -8.60 -18.65 24.77
N PRO A 91 -9.15 -19.89 24.72
CA PRO A 91 -8.34 -21.08 24.58
C PRO A 91 -7.74 -21.16 23.16
N GLY A 92 -6.43 -21.07 23.07
CA GLY A 92 -5.63 -21.32 21.88
C GLY A 92 -5.33 -20.10 21.05
N ASP A 93 -4.17 -20.14 20.41
CA ASP A 93 -3.61 -19.14 19.52
C ASP A 93 -4.29 -19.19 18.14
N ARG A 94 -5.59 -18.89 18.09
CA ARG A 94 -6.30 -18.81 16.81
C ARG A 94 -6.37 -17.36 16.35
N PRO A 95 -6.05 -17.08 15.09
CA PRO A 95 -6.20 -15.74 14.52
C PRO A 95 -7.64 -15.22 14.60
N GLY A 96 -7.79 -13.92 14.86
CA GLY A 96 -9.05 -13.23 14.68
C GLY A 96 -9.26 -12.80 13.23
N ILE A 97 -10.46 -12.30 12.95
CA ILE A 97 -10.86 -11.81 11.63
C ILE A 97 -11.24 -10.34 11.74
N LEU A 98 -10.68 -9.53 10.87
CA LEU A 98 -11.07 -8.14 10.70
C LEU A 98 -11.86 -7.97 9.41
N VAL A 99 -13.05 -7.42 9.53
CA VAL A 99 -13.89 -6.92 8.44
C VAL A 99 -13.75 -5.41 8.43
N GLN A 100 -13.25 -4.85 7.34
CA GLN A 100 -12.94 -3.42 7.27
C GLN A 100 -13.53 -2.77 6.04
N TYR A 101 -13.85 -1.48 6.15
CA TYR A 101 -14.41 -0.67 5.05
C TYR A 101 -13.71 0.69 4.96
N SER A 102 -13.55 1.21 3.72
CA SER A 102 -12.84 2.48 3.47
C SER A 102 -13.77 3.69 3.32
N CYS A 103 -15.04 3.48 3.04
CA CYS A 103 -15.96 4.56 2.71
C CYS A 103 -16.45 5.33 3.96
N THR A 104 -16.55 6.67 3.80
CA THR A 104 -17.09 7.56 4.85
C THR A 104 -17.69 8.80 4.19
N PRO A 105 -19.02 9.09 4.36
CA PRO A 105 -20.02 8.25 4.99
C PRO A 105 -20.57 7.16 4.06
N CYS A 106 -20.90 5.99 4.60
CA CYS A 106 -21.52 4.91 3.85
C CYS A 106 -22.46 4.05 4.74
N PRO A 107 -23.56 4.61 5.24
CA PRO A 107 -24.40 3.96 6.24
C PRO A 107 -24.96 2.62 5.78
N GLU A 108 -25.28 2.46 4.50
CA GLU A 108 -25.77 1.19 3.93
C GLU A 108 -24.74 0.07 3.96
N VAL A 109 -23.48 0.38 3.63
CA VAL A 109 -22.36 -0.57 3.71
C VAL A 109 -22.15 -0.99 5.14
N VAL A 110 -22.06 -0.03 6.06
CA VAL A 110 -21.89 -0.29 7.49
C VAL A 110 -23.02 -1.15 8.03
N ALA A 111 -24.26 -0.83 7.72
CA ALA A 111 -25.42 -1.59 8.18
C ALA A 111 -25.41 -3.05 7.66
N LYS A 112 -25.00 -3.27 6.39
CA LYS A 112 -24.86 -4.63 5.82
C LYS A 112 -23.75 -5.41 6.54
N LEU A 113 -22.58 -4.82 6.69
CA LEU A 113 -21.43 -5.44 7.36
C LEU A 113 -21.72 -5.74 8.83
N THR A 114 -22.38 -4.80 9.53
CA THR A 114 -22.81 -5.00 10.94
C THR A 114 -23.69 -6.23 11.08
N ARG A 115 -24.75 -6.35 10.26
CA ARG A 115 -25.64 -7.53 10.30
C ARG A 115 -24.92 -8.85 10.05
N ILE A 116 -23.88 -8.84 9.20
CA ILE A 116 -23.08 -10.04 8.96
C ILE A 116 -22.24 -10.36 10.21
N VAL A 117 -21.52 -9.37 10.73
CA VAL A 117 -20.58 -9.55 11.84
C VAL A 117 -21.30 -9.87 13.17
N GLU A 118 -22.50 -9.36 13.39
CA GLU A 118 -23.33 -9.68 14.56
C GLU A 118 -23.62 -11.17 14.73
N ARG A 119 -23.67 -11.92 13.62
CA ARG A 119 -23.86 -13.39 13.65
C ARG A 119 -22.67 -14.15 14.25
N TYR A 120 -21.53 -13.47 14.38
CA TYR A 120 -20.29 -14.04 14.90
C TYR A 120 -19.89 -13.30 16.18
N PRO A 121 -20.37 -13.73 17.35
CA PRO A 121 -20.18 -12.99 18.61
C PRO A 121 -18.74 -12.97 19.09
N ARG A 122 -17.87 -13.80 18.53
CA ARG A 122 -16.46 -13.94 18.92
C ARG A 122 -15.53 -13.96 17.73
N GLY A 123 -14.34 -13.36 17.89
CA GLY A 123 -13.24 -13.45 16.95
C GLY A 123 -13.41 -12.72 15.62
N VAL A 124 -14.53 -12.03 15.39
CA VAL A 124 -14.77 -11.23 14.19
C VAL A 124 -15.02 -9.79 14.59
N TYR A 125 -14.22 -8.88 14.05
CA TYR A 125 -14.26 -7.46 14.35
C TYR A 125 -14.66 -6.66 13.10
N LEU A 126 -15.40 -5.57 13.28
CA LEU A 126 -15.76 -4.63 12.22
C LEU A 126 -15.23 -3.25 12.57
N ALA A 127 -14.51 -2.61 11.66
CA ALA A 127 -14.02 -1.25 11.83
C ALA A 127 -13.82 -0.53 10.49
N PRO A 128 -13.90 0.82 10.46
CA PRO A 128 -13.45 1.59 9.31
C PRO A 128 -11.92 1.53 9.17
N TYR A 129 -11.45 1.50 7.93
CA TYR A 129 -10.04 1.70 7.57
C TYR A 129 -9.97 2.63 6.35
N PRO A 130 -10.12 3.96 6.56
CA PRO A 130 -10.34 4.93 5.47
C PRO A 130 -9.21 5.02 4.45
N ARG A 131 -7.98 4.62 4.84
CA ARG A 131 -6.80 4.70 3.97
C ARG A 131 -6.66 3.55 2.98
N MET A 132 -7.44 2.47 3.10
CA MET A 132 -7.32 1.34 2.20
C MET A 132 -7.91 1.62 0.82
N SER A 133 -7.34 0.99 -0.19
CA SER A 133 -7.75 1.14 -1.58
C SER A 133 -9.06 0.43 -1.90
N PRO A 134 -9.31 -0.83 -1.48
CA PRO A 134 -10.59 -1.50 -1.71
C PRO A 134 -11.68 -0.92 -0.80
N ARG A 135 -12.94 -1.06 -1.22
CA ARG A 135 -14.07 -0.60 -0.41
C ARG A 135 -14.32 -1.46 0.82
N VAL A 136 -14.12 -2.76 0.71
CA VAL A 136 -14.20 -3.73 1.80
C VAL A 136 -12.98 -4.64 1.78
N ALA A 137 -12.44 -4.95 2.93
CA ALA A 137 -11.36 -5.90 3.09
C ALA A 137 -11.63 -6.84 4.27
N LEU A 138 -11.27 -8.09 4.09
CA LEU A 138 -11.30 -9.12 5.12
C LEU A 138 -9.86 -9.54 5.38
N THR A 139 -9.42 -9.52 6.62
CA THR A 139 -8.08 -9.96 6.98
C THR A 139 -8.10 -10.94 8.13
N THR A 140 -7.23 -11.91 8.04
CA THR A 140 -6.77 -12.78 9.13
C THR A 140 -5.28 -13.02 8.96
N LEU A 141 -4.62 -13.73 9.85
CA LEU A 141 -3.17 -13.90 9.80
C LEU A 141 -2.71 -14.47 8.45
N GLY A 142 -1.90 -13.68 7.73
CA GLY A 142 -1.36 -14.04 6.43
C GLY A 142 -2.35 -14.03 5.25
N VAL A 143 -3.63 -13.70 5.47
CA VAL A 143 -4.67 -13.76 4.42
C VAL A 143 -5.40 -12.44 4.30
N LEU A 144 -5.57 -12.00 3.06
CA LEU A 144 -6.36 -10.82 2.68
C LEU A 144 -7.34 -11.19 1.58
N GLU A 145 -8.58 -10.80 1.73
CA GLU A 145 -9.57 -10.76 0.66
C GLU A 145 -10.10 -9.33 0.51
N ALA A 146 -10.03 -8.77 -0.69
CA ALA A 146 -10.46 -7.42 -0.99
C ALA A 146 -11.60 -7.42 -2.01
N MET A 147 -12.56 -6.50 -1.84
CA MET A 147 -13.71 -6.38 -2.73
C MET A 147 -14.17 -4.91 -2.84
N GLU A 148 -14.78 -4.57 -3.97
CA GLU A 148 -15.27 -3.21 -4.25
C GLU A 148 -16.68 -2.96 -3.74
N ASP A 149 -17.43 -4.04 -3.40
CA ASP A 149 -18.76 -3.98 -2.81
C ASP A 149 -18.93 -5.06 -1.73
N VAL A 150 -20.00 -4.93 -0.92
CA VAL A 150 -20.38 -5.92 0.08
C VAL A 150 -20.97 -7.15 -0.59
N ASP A 151 -20.20 -8.21 -0.64
CA ASP A 151 -20.64 -9.55 -1.04
C ASP A 151 -20.78 -10.42 0.21
N GLU A 152 -22.04 -10.58 0.67
CA GLU A 152 -22.33 -11.34 1.89
C GLU A 152 -21.87 -12.79 1.79
N GLY A 153 -22.05 -13.44 0.63
CA GLY A 153 -21.67 -14.84 0.43
C GLY A 153 -20.16 -15.03 0.59
N ARG A 154 -19.38 -14.16 -0.02
CA ARG A 154 -17.91 -14.19 0.10
C ARG A 154 -17.44 -13.88 1.53
N ILE A 155 -18.05 -12.89 2.19
CA ILE A 155 -17.71 -12.53 3.57
C ILE A 155 -17.99 -13.70 4.50
N VAL A 156 -19.15 -14.31 4.40
CA VAL A 156 -19.55 -15.47 5.21
C VAL A 156 -18.61 -16.65 4.95
N ALA A 157 -18.31 -16.96 3.69
CA ALA A 157 -17.40 -18.04 3.34
C ALA A 157 -15.99 -17.81 3.91
N PHE A 158 -15.48 -16.58 3.84
CA PHE A 158 -14.19 -16.22 4.44
C PHE A 158 -14.20 -16.44 5.96
N ILE A 159 -15.22 -15.91 6.65
CA ILE A 159 -15.36 -16.05 8.10
C ILE A 159 -15.42 -17.52 8.50
N GLN A 160 -16.27 -18.31 7.86
CA GLN A 160 -16.44 -19.74 8.17
C GLN A 160 -15.17 -20.56 7.92
N LYS A 161 -14.39 -20.19 6.93
CA LYS A 161 -13.13 -20.87 6.61
C LYS A 161 -12.03 -20.59 7.64
N HIS A 162 -12.02 -19.40 8.24
CA HIS A 162 -10.91 -18.94 9.08
C HIS A 162 -11.26 -18.79 10.57
N LEU A 163 -12.55 -18.96 10.95
CA LEU A 163 -12.99 -18.92 12.32
C LEU A 163 -12.82 -20.30 13.00
#